data_5bc66434e56b868721870aa49ef400e5
#
_entry.id   5bc66434e56b868721870aa49ef400e5
#
_cell.length_a   1.000
_cell.length_b   1.000
_cell.length_c   1.000
_cell.angle_alpha   90.00
_cell.angle_beta   90.00
_cell.angle_gamma   90.00
#
_symmetry.space_group_name_H-M   'P 1'
#
loop_
_entity.id
_entity.type
_entity.pdbx_description
1 polymer ?
#
loop_
_entity_poly.entity_id
_entity_poly.type
_entity_poly.pdbx_seq_one_letter_code
_entity_poly.pdbx_strand_id
1 'polypeptide(L)'
;MVGNVLITGGASGLGRATATAVAKAGGRPLIVDLGEPDGGFDHVRADLADREQAERAVRELAERAGGLDAVVTAAGIDACGRLEDVPADRWERVIAVNLLGTAAVVRAALPYLHRSGGKVVTVASTLGVRAFGDATAYCASKFGVVGFTRALAAELAGQVGVTLLIPGGMRTAFFDDRPDRYKPGPDARLNQPEDVASAILFALGQPRGCEVRELVVCASTETSWP
;
A
#
# COMPACT_ATOMS: atom_id res chain seq x y z
N MET A 1 -6.71 15.87 -13.15
CA MET A 1 -6.37 14.51 -13.63
C MET A 1 -5.40 13.89 -12.66
N VAL A 2 -5.47 12.56 -12.44
CA VAL A 2 -4.65 11.87 -11.41
C VAL A 2 -3.20 11.64 -11.88
N GLY A 3 -2.93 11.76 -13.20
CA GLY A 3 -1.59 11.65 -13.78
C GLY A 3 -0.98 10.25 -13.71
N ASN A 4 0.37 10.18 -13.66
CA ASN A 4 1.14 8.94 -13.56
C ASN A 4 1.19 8.46 -12.11
N VAL A 5 0.55 7.33 -11.80
CA VAL A 5 0.44 6.78 -10.44
C VAL A 5 1.18 5.46 -10.35
N LEU A 6 2.28 5.43 -9.62
CA LEU A 6 2.98 4.19 -9.30
C LEU A 6 2.25 3.45 -8.18
N ILE A 7 1.96 2.16 -8.39
CA ILE A 7 1.21 1.33 -7.45
C ILE A 7 1.98 0.04 -7.21
N THR A 8 2.32 -0.24 -5.96
CA THR A 8 2.87 -1.55 -5.59
C THR A 8 1.75 -2.53 -5.22
N GLY A 9 1.94 -3.81 -5.53
CA GLY A 9 0.88 -4.81 -5.29
C GLY A 9 -0.28 -4.72 -6.29
N GLY A 10 -0.02 -4.17 -7.49
CA GLY A 10 -1.06 -3.88 -8.48
C GLY A 10 -1.61 -5.07 -9.24
N ALA A 11 -1.03 -6.26 -9.10
CA ALA A 11 -1.52 -7.48 -9.73
C ALA A 11 -2.75 -8.06 -9.02
N SER A 12 -3.03 -7.67 -7.77
CA SER A 12 -4.15 -8.23 -7.01
C SER A 12 -4.77 -7.25 -6.00
N GLY A 13 -5.87 -7.64 -5.39
CA GLY A 13 -6.47 -6.98 -4.22
C GLY A 13 -6.66 -5.48 -4.37
N LEU A 14 -6.26 -4.73 -3.33
CA LEU A 14 -6.39 -3.26 -3.29
C LEU A 14 -5.56 -2.57 -4.36
N GLY A 15 -4.34 -3.06 -4.63
CA GLY A 15 -3.48 -2.47 -5.66
C GLY A 15 -4.11 -2.53 -7.04
N ARG A 16 -4.68 -3.70 -7.43
CA ARG A 16 -5.41 -3.88 -8.69
C ARG A 16 -6.66 -3.00 -8.76
N ALA A 17 -7.44 -2.96 -7.69
CA ALA A 17 -8.62 -2.09 -7.63
C ALA A 17 -8.22 -0.61 -7.79
N THR A 18 -7.13 -0.19 -7.15
CA THR A 18 -6.57 1.17 -7.29
C THR A 18 -6.10 1.44 -8.73
N ALA A 19 -5.38 0.51 -9.35
CA ALA A 19 -4.93 0.67 -10.74
C ALA A 19 -6.11 0.84 -11.70
N THR A 20 -7.13 -0.01 -11.55
CA THR A 20 -8.38 0.10 -12.33
C THR A 20 -9.08 1.44 -12.11
N ALA A 21 -9.17 1.90 -10.88
CA ALA A 21 -9.80 3.15 -10.54
C ALA A 21 -9.03 4.38 -11.09
N VAL A 22 -7.70 4.36 -11.02
CA VAL A 22 -6.82 5.37 -11.62
C VAL A 22 -7.02 5.43 -13.14
N ALA A 23 -7.02 4.28 -13.83
CA ALA A 23 -7.25 4.23 -15.26
C ALA A 23 -8.63 4.77 -15.66
N LYS A 24 -9.69 4.40 -14.94
CA LYS A 24 -11.05 4.93 -15.15
C LYS A 24 -11.14 6.45 -14.95
N ALA A 25 -10.31 7.01 -14.07
CA ALA A 25 -10.22 8.45 -13.83
C ALA A 25 -9.32 9.19 -14.85
N GLY A 26 -8.85 8.51 -15.89
CA GLY A 26 -7.98 9.07 -16.94
C GLY A 26 -6.52 9.24 -16.53
N GLY A 27 -6.09 8.60 -15.43
CA GLY A 27 -4.68 8.51 -15.02
C GLY A 27 -3.99 7.30 -15.66
N ARG A 28 -2.67 7.21 -15.50
CA ARG A 28 -1.83 6.12 -15.99
C ARG A 28 -1.29 5.31 -14.81
N PRO A 29 -1.80 4.09 -14.57
CA PRO A 29 -1.23 3.19 -13.56
C PRO A 29 0.12 2.64 -14.01
N LEU A 30 1.10 2.62 -13.10
CA LEU A 30 2.45 2.06 -13.28
C LEU A 30 2.66 1.04 -12.17
N ILE A 31 2.78 -0.23 -12.50
CA ILE A 31 2.65 -1.32 -11.54
C ILE A 31 4.04 -1.88 -11.18
N VAL A 32 4.29 -2.05 -9.88
CA VAL A 32 5.39 -2.85 -9.35
C VAL A 32 4.80 -4.02 -8.58
N ASP A 33 5.03 -5.24 -9.06
CA ASP A 33 4.51 -6.47 -8.45
C ASP A 33 5.39 -7.67 -8.81
N LEU A 34 5.28 -8.78 -8.07
CA LEU A 34 5.85 -10.09 -8.44
C LEU A 34 5.01 -10.78 -9.52
N GLY A 35 3.69 -10.58 -9.49
CA GLY A 35 2.74 -11.09 -10.46
C GLY A 35 2.53 -10.13 -11.63
N GLU A 36 2.03 -10.66 -12.74
CA GLU A 36 1.63 -9.86 -13.88
C GLU A 36 0.23 -9.28 -13.66
N PRO A 37 0.04 -7.94 -13.80
CA PRO A 37 -1.28 -7.35 -13.62
C PRO A 37 -2.18 -7.60 -14.82
N ASP A 38 -3.47 -7.79 -14.57
CA ASP A 38 -4.49 -7.76 -15.61
C ASP A 38 -4.62 -6.34 -16.22
N GLY A 39 -5.12 -6.25 -17.46
CA GLY A 39 -5.51 -4.97 -18.06
C GLY A 39 -4.40 -4.24 -18.84
N GLY A 40 -3.24 -4.88 -19.07
CA GLY A 40 -2.20 -4.34 -19.93
C GLY A 40 -1.55 -3.06 -19.41
N PHE A 41 -1.50 -2.86 -18.12
CA PHE A 41 -0.82 -1.72 -17.48
C PHE A 41 0.71 -1.83 -17.61
N ASP A 42 1.39 -0.69 -17.66
CA ASP A 42 2.86 -0.67 -17.54
C ASP A 42 3.29 -1.35 -16.23
N HIS A 43 4.12 -2.36 -16.36
CA HIS A 43 4.52 -3.22 -15.25
C HIS A 43 6.02 -3.47 -15.26
N VAL A 44 6.60 -3.50 -14.07
CA VAL A 44 7.95 -4.03 -13.80
C VAL A 44 7.85 -5.04 -12.66
N ARG A 45 8.31 -6.26 -12.92
CA ARG A 45 8.38 -7.30 -11.91
C ARG A 45 9.52 -7.01 -10.94
N ALA A 46 9.21 -6.91 -9.64
CA ALA A 46 10.19 -6.72 -8.59
C ALA A 46 9.74 -7.32 -7.26
N ASP A 47 10.69 -7.92 -6.53
CA ASP A 47 10.49 -8.32 -5.14
C ASP A 47 10.77 -7.12 -4.22
N LEU A 48 9.76 -6.66 -3.50
CA LEU A 48 9.89 -5.52 -2.58
C LEU A 48 10.71 -5.85 -1.33
N ALA A 49 10.97 -7.13 -1.03
CA ALA A 49 11.94 -7.50 0.00
C ALA A 49 13.38 -7.19 -0.42
N ASP A 50 13.64 -7.07 -1.72
CA ASP A 50 14.90 -6.63 -2.29
C ASP A 50 14.85 -5.13 -2.60
N ARG A 51 15.55 -4.34 -1.78
CA ARG A 51 15.59 -2.88 -1.92
C ARG A 51 16.05 -2.43 -3.31
N GLU A 52 17.06 -3.11 -3.88
CA GLU A 52 17.59 -2.69 -5.18
C GLU A 52 16.65 -2.97 -6.32
N GLN A 53 15.92 -4.09 -6.29
CA GLN A 53 14.86 -4.37 -7.25
C GLN A 53 13.73 -3.35 -7.14
N ALA A 54 13.27 -3.05 -5.92
CA ALA A 54 12.22 -2.07 -5.68
C ALA A 54 12.59 -0.69 -6.24
N GLU A 55 13.77 -0.18 -5.90
CA GLU A 55 14.24 1.13 -6.36
C GLU A 55 14.46 1.18 -7.88
N ARG A 56 15.00 0.11 -8.49
CA ARG A 56 15.17 0.03 -9.97
C ARG A 56 13.82 0.07 -10.67
N ALA A 57 12.84 -0.72 -10.19
CA ALA A 57 11.50 -0.77 -10.79
C ALA A 57 10.81 0.59 -10.77
N VAL A 58 10.92 1.34 -9.66
CA VAL A 58 10.39 2.71 -9.56
C VAL A 58 11.02 3.64 -10.59
N ARG A 59 12.37 3.65 -10.68
CA ARG A 59 13.08 4.51 -11.65
C ARG A 59 12.72 4.17 -13.08
N GLU A 60 12.71 2.89 -13.42
CA GLU A 60 12.38 2.41 -14.76
C GLU A 60 10.98 2.85 -15.20
N LEU A 61 9.96 2.64 -14.35
CA LEU A 61 8.59 3.06 -14.65
C LEU A 61 8.45 4.57 -14.72
N ALA A 62 9.10 5.30 -13.82
CA ALA A 62 9.09 6.76 -13.84
C ALA A 62 9.72 7.34 -15.09
N GLU A 63 10.84 6.77 -15.57
CA GLU A 63 11.50 7.17 -16.81
C GLU A 63 10.64 6.87 -18.03
N ARG A 64 10.05 5.67 -18.13
CA ARG A 64 9.13 5.28 -19.21
C ARG A 64 7.90 6.20 -19.28
N ALA A 65 7.42 6.65 -18.12
CA ALA A 65 6.23 7.51 -18.03
C ALA A 65 6.53 9.01 -18.16
N GLY A 66 7.81 9.41 -18.10
CA GLY A 66 8.21 10.81 -18.12
C GLY A 66 8.04 11.52 -16.75
N GLY A 67 7.86 10.78 -15.67
CA GLY A 67 7.70 11.28 -14.31
C GLY A 67 6.61 10.57 -13.52
N LEU A 68 6.46 10.96 -12.25
CA LEU A 68 5.42 10.46 -11.34
C LEU A 68 4.63 11.64 -10.76
N ASP A 69 3.32 11.47 -10.66
CA ASP A 69 2.41 12.39 -9.97
C ASP A 69 1.97 11.83 -8.63
N ALA A 70 1.96 10.50 -8.47
CA ALA A 70 1.66 9.88 -7.19
C ALA A 70 2.30 8.50 -7.03
N VAL A 71 2.39 8.07 -5.77
CA VAL A 71 2.77 6.70 -5.37
C VAL A 71 1.76 6.16 -4.38
N VAL A 72 1.33 4.90 -4.59
CA VAL A 72 0.47 4.14 -3.67
C VAL A 72 1.19 2.85 -3.29
N THR A 73 1.57 2.68 -2.02
CA THR A 73 2.24 1.48 -1.55
C THR A 73 1.23 0.48 -0.99
N ALA A 74 0.56 -0.29 -1.89
CA ALA A 74 -0.49 -1.24 -1.54
C ALA A 74 -0.01 -2.69 -1.40
N ALA A 75 1.23 -3.00 -1.75
CA ALA A 75 1.79 -4.33 -1.54
C ALA A 75 1.90 -4.66 -0.04
N GLY A 76 1.58 -5.89 0.30
CA GLY A 76 1.71 -6.39 1.66
C GLY A 76 1.47 -7.88 1.75
N ILE A 77 2.16 -8.51 2.69
CA ILE A 77 2.06 -9.94 3.01
C ILE A 77 1.89 -10.12 4.52
N ASP A 78 1.55 -11.33 4.92
CA ASP A 78 1.37 -11.70 6.32
C ASP A 78 2.01 -13.04 6.65
N ALA A 79 2.23 -13.28 7.95
CA ALA A 79 2.65 -14.55 8.53
C ALA A 79 1.96 -14.73 9.88
N CYS A 80 0.76 -15.34 9.83
CA CYS A 80 -0.05 -15.59 11.03
C CYS A 80 0.51 -16.76 11.84
N GLY A 81 0.55 -16.60 13.15
CA GLY A 81 0.97 -17.61 14.12
C GLY A 81 1.57 -16.97 15.37
N ARG A 82 1.74 -17.80 16.42
CA ARG A 82 2.50 -17.41 17.61
C ARG A 82 3.93 -17.13 17.21
N LEU A 83 4.59 -16.20 17.86
CA LEU A 83 5.98 -15.82 17.55
C LEU A 83 6.93 -17.03 17.52
N GLU A 84 6.73 -17.97 18.42
CA GLU A 84 7.54 -19.20 18.53
C GLU A 84 7.29 -20.22 17.39
N ASP A 85 6.12 -20.11 16.71
CA ASP A 85 5.71 -21.05 15.65
C ASP A 85 5.97 -20.50 14.25
N VAL A 86 6.15 -19.19 14.09
CA VAL A 86 6.43 -18.56 12.80
C VAL A 86 7.92 -18.65 12.49
N PRO A 87 8.35 -19.28 11.37
CA PRO A 87 9.76 -19.29 10.96
C PRO A 87 10.34 -17.86 10.87
N ALA A 88 11.57 -17.67 11.36
CA ALA A 88 12.19 -16.35 11.43
C ALA A 88 12.29 -15.67 10.06
N ASP A 89 12.65 -16.41 9.02
CA ASP A 89 12.74 -15.93 7.65
C ASP A 89 11.38 -15.43 7.10
N ARG A 90 10.29 -16.11 7.45
CA ARG A 90 8.93 -15.66 7.11
C ARG A 90 8.54 -14.40 7.87
N TRP A 91 8.87 -14.33 9.15
CA TRP A 91 8.62 -13.16 9.99
C TRP A 91 9.37 -11.93 9.44
N GLU A 92 10.67 -12.10 9.17
CA GLU A 92 11.55 -11.05 8.61
C GLU A 92 11.08 -10.60 7.22
N ARG A 93 10.61 -11.55 6.38
CA ARG A 93 10.09 -11.22 5.06
C ARG A 93 8.87 -10.29 5.12
N VAL A 94 8.00 -10.43 6.13
CA VAL A 94 6.87 -9.50 6.32
C VAL A 94 7.37 -8.07 6.58
N ILE A 95 8.39 -7.90 7.41
CA ILE A 95 9.01 -6.59 7.65
C ILE A 95 9.67 -6.06 6.38
N ALA A 96 10.42 -6.92 5.69
CA ALA A 96 11.13 -6.54 4.47
C ALA A 96 10.16 -6.03 3.38
N VAL A 97 9.07 -6.74 3.11
CA VAL A 97 8.09 -6.34 2.10
C VAL A 97 7.27 -5.14 2.55
N ASN A 98 6.62 -5.24 3.73
CA ASN A 98 5.60 -4.26 4.12
C ASN A 98 6.18 -2.92 4.55
N LEU A 99 7.34 -2.90 5.20
CA LEU A 99 7.93 -1.69 5.76
C LEU A 99 9.15 -1.23 4.96
N LEU A 100 10.17 -2.08 4.81
CA LEU A 100 11.40 -1.69 4.13
C LEU A 100 11.17 -1.46 2.63
N GLY A 101 10.34 -2.31 1.98
CA GLY A 101 9.92 -2.15 0.60
C GLY A 101 9.11 -0.86 0.39
N THR A 102 8.17 -0.55 1.29
CA THR A 102 7.45 0.73 1.27
C THR A 102 8.42 1.92 1.33
N ALA A 103 9.39 1.90 2.25
CA ALA A 103 10.38 2.97 2.38
C ALA A 103 11.28 3.09 1.14
N ALA A 104 11.71 1.97 0.55
CA ALA A 104 12.53 1.95 -0.67
C ALA A 104 11.80 2.54 -1.86
N VAL A 105 10.55 2.13 -2.08
CA VAL A 105 9.69 2.63 -3.17
C VAL A 105 9.47 4.14 -3.03
N VAL A 106 9.08 4.61 -1.86
CA VAL A 106 8.85 6.04 -1.62
C VAL A 106 10.14 6.83 -1.85
N ARG A 107 11.27 6.39 -1.27
CA ARG A 107 12.58 7.06 -1.44
C ARG A 107 12.96 7.21 -2.91
N ALA A 108 12.81 6.15 -3.71
CA ALA A 108 13.13 6.18 -5.13
C ALA A 108 12.18 7.10 -5.93
N ALA A 109 10.94 7.27 -5.48
CA ALA A 109 9.95 8.13 -6.14
C ALA A 109 10.10 9.61 -5.79
N LEU A 110 10.65 9.97 -4.62
CA LEU A 110 10.74 11.36 -4.14
C LEU A 110 11.31 12.35 -5.17
N PRO A 111 12.40 12.06 -5.92
CA PRO A 111 12.92 13.01 -6.91
C PRO A 111 11.91 13.39 -7.99
N TYR A 112 11.02 12.47 -8.35
CA TYR A 112 9.95 12.70 -9.33
C TYR A 112 8.79 13.47 -8.70
N LEU A 113 8.38 13.08 -7.49
CA LEU A 113 7.29 13.72 -6.76
C LEU A 113 7.59 15.16 -6.35
N HIS A 114 8.83 15.48 -6.02
CA HIS A 114 9.23 16.87 -5.76
C HIS A 114 9.05 17.74 -7.01
N ARG A 115 9.38 17.24 -8.21
CA ARG A 115 9.21 17.99 -9.47
C ARG A 115 7.74 18.21 -9.83
N SER A 116 6.89 17.22 -9.59
CA SER A 116 5.45 17.31 -9.90
C SER A 116 4.63 17.99 -8.79
N GLY A 117 5.20 18.12 -7.57
CA GLY A 117 4.43 18.42 -6.35
C GLY A 117 3.38 17.35 -6.08
N GLY A 118 3.80 16.10 -6.28
CA GLY A 118 2.96 14.91 -6.26
C GLY A 118 2.53 14.46 -4.88
N LYS A 119 2.03 13.22 -4.80
CA LYS A 119 1.46 12.66 -3.57
C LYS A 119 1.92 11.24 -3.29
N VAL A 120 1.99 10.91 -2.00
CA VAL A 120 2.23 9.56 -1.49
C VAL A 120 1.00 9.10 -0.71
N VAL A 121 0.50 7.91 -1.01
CA VAL A 121 -0.48 7.19 -0.18
C VAL A 121 0.17 5.90 0.30
N THR A 122 0.40 5.78 1.60
CA THR A 122 0.87 4.53 2.20
C THR A 122 -0.30 3.74 2.77
N VAL A 123 -0.28 2.43 2.56
CA VAL A 123 -1.33 1.55 3.07
C VAL A 123 -0.85 0.82 4.33
N ALA A 124 -1.35 1.27 5.50
CA ALA A 124 -1.18 0.57 6.76
C ALA A 124 -2.27 -0.52 6.95
N SER A 125 -2.90 -0.55 8.09
CA SER A 125 -4.00 -1.43 8.48
C SER A 125 -4.56 -0.95 9.82
N THR A 126 -5.77 -1.35 10.19
CA THR A 126 -6.26 -1.28 11.58
C THR A 126 -5.30 -2.00 12.54
N LEU A 127 -4.61 -3.06 12.08
CA LEU A 127 -3.54 -3.74 12.82
C LEU A 127 -2.22 -2.94 12.88
N GLY A 128 -2.17 -1.74 12.34
CA GLY A 128 -1.11 -0.75 12.53
C GLY A 128 -1.38 0.23 13.68
N VAL A 129 -2.58 0.19 14.26
CA VAL A 129 -3.00 1.04 15.40
C VAL A 129 -3.52 0.23 16.57
N ARG A 130 -3.96 -1.01 16.33
CA ARG A 130 -4.37 -1.96 17.35
C ARG A 130 -3.69 -3.31 17.11
N ALA A 131 -2.99 -3.85 18.11
CA ALA A 131 -2.30 -5.12 18.00
C ALA A 131 -3.21 -6.31 18.37
N PHE A 132 -2.98 -7.44 17.70
CA PHE A 132 -3.62 -8.71 17.99
C PHE A 132 -2.56 -9.80 18.18
N GLY A 133 -2.88 -10.81 19.00
CA GLY A 133 -2.09 -12.03 19.09
C GLY A 133 -1.99 -12.74 17.73
N ASP A 134 -1.00 -13.61 17.59
CA ASP A 134 -0.73 -14.40 16.38
C ASP A 134 -0.48 -13.59 15.08
N ALA A 135 -0.19 -12.28 15.22
CA ALA A 135 0.05 -11.34 14.11
C ALA A 135 1.27 -10.44 14.38
N THR A 136 2.28 -10.92 15.11
CA THR A 136 3.41 -10.07 15.55
C THR A 136 4.17 -9.43 14.40
N ALA A 137 4.46 -10.19 13.32
CA ALA A 137 5.15 -9.66 12.15
C ALA A 137 4.32 -8.58 11.44
N TYR A 138 3.05 -8.88 11.20
CA TYR A 138 2.14 -7.98 10.51
C TYR A 138 1.90 -6.70 11.30
N CYS A 139 1.56 -6.82 12.59
CA CYS A 139 1.40 -5.67 13.48
C CYS A 139 2.67 -4.82 13.51
N ALA A 140 3.85 -5.42 13.75
CA ALA A 140 5.12 -4.69 13.77
C ALA A 140 5.34 -3.91 12.46
N SER A 141 5.11 -4.56 11.30
CA SER A 141 5.25 -3.92 9.99
C SER A 141 4.28 -2.74 9.80
N LYS A 142 3.00 -2.92 10.18
CA LYS A 142 1.96 -1.90 9.94
C LYS A 142 2.02 -0.74 10.95
N PHE A 143 2.40 -0.98 12.21
CA PHE A 143 2.77 0.09 13.15
C PHE A 143 4.00 0.87 12.64
N GLY A 144 4.98 0.16 12.07
CA GLY A 144 6.13 0.79 11.40
C GLY A 144 5.73 1.70 10.24
N VAL A 145 4.80 1.25 9.39
CA VAL A 145 4.25 2.07 8.28
C VAL A 145 3.53 3.30 8.81
N VAL A 146 2.75 3.20 9.89
CA VAL A 146 2.10 4.37 10.52
C VAL A 146 3.13 5.39 10.98
N GLY A 147 4.14 4.95 11.75
CA GLY A 147 5.22 5.84 12.21
C GLY A 147 6.01 6.46 11.07
N PHE A 148 6.41 5.64 10.09
CA PHE A 148 7.10 6.09 8.88
C PHE A 148 6.31 7.16 8.15
N THR A 149 5.02 6.94 7.92
CA THR A 149 4.17 7.87 7.16
C THR A 149 3.99 9.20 7.86
N ARG A 150 3.78 9.18 9.17
CA ARG A 150 3.63 10.41 9.96
C ARG A 150 4.91 11.24 9.98
N ALA A 151 6.08 10.59 10.10
CA ALA A 151 7.38 11.25 10.00
C ALA A 151 7.60 11.84 8.60
N LEU A 152 7.35 11.04 7.56
CA LEU A 152 7.47 11.45 6.16
C LEU A 152 6.58 12.67 5.85
N ALA A 153 5.35 12.69 6.38
CA ALA A 153 4.43 13.82 6.19
C ALA A 153 4.97 15.13 6.81
N ALA A 154 5.70 15.04 7.91
CA ALA A 154 6.34 16.20 8.53
C ALA A 154 7.57 16.65 7.71
N GLU A 155 8.38 15.72 7.22
CA GLU A 155 9.58 16.01 6.40
C GLU A 155 9.21 16.66 5.05
N LEU A 156 8.12 16.23 4.42
CA LEU A 156 7.72 16.68 3.08
C LEU A 156 6.67 17.80 3.08
N ALA A 157 6.35 18.35 4.25
CA ALA A 157 5.31 19.38 4.40
C ALA A 157 5.46 20.54 3.40
N GLY A 158 4.39 20.83 2.66
CA GLY A 158 4.35 21.87 1.64
C GLY A 158 5.02 21.53 0.30
N GLN A 159 5.65 20.37 0.18
CA GLN A 159 6.37 19.91 -1.03
C GLN A 159 5.67 18.75 -1.71
N VAL A 160 5.43 17.67 -0.97
CA VAL A 160 4.76 16.45 -1.45
C VAL A 160 3.65 16.11 -0.46
N GLY A 161 2.44 15.89 -0.95
CA GLY A 161 1.33 15.46 -0.11
C GLY A 161 1.51 14.04 0.39
N VAL A 162 1.22 13.77 1.68
CA VAL A 162 1.37 12.43 2.27
C VAL A 162 0.10 12.03 2.99
N THR A 163 -0.47 10.89 2.58
CA THR A 163 -1.67 10.31 3.18
C THR A 163 -1.36 8.94 3.77
N LEU A 164 -1.76 8.73 5.00
CA LEU A 164 -1.83 7.43 5.66
C LEU A 164 -3.22 6.83 5.44
N LEU A 165 -3.31 5.71 4.74
CA LEU A 165 -4.53 4.92 4.63
C LEU A 165 -4.50 3.78 5.65
N ILE A 166 -5.55 3.67 6.46
CA ILE A 166 -5.75 2.64 7.49
C ILE A 166 -7.00 1.83 7.13
N PRO A 167 -6.88 0.80 6.27
CA PRO A 167 -8.03 -0.04 5.95
C PRO A 167 -8.26 -1.10 7.02
N GLY A 168 -9.53 -1.47 7.21
CA GLY A 168 -9.94 -2.71 7.86
C GLY A 168 -9.82 -3.90 6.93
N GLY A 169 -10.46 -5.02 7.31
CA GLY A 169 -10.50 -6.23 6.48
C GLY A 169 -11.15 -5.98 5.12
N MET A 170 -10.53 -6.50 4.05
CA MET A 170 -11.02 -6.38 2.67
C MET A 170 -11.23 -7.75 2.03
N ARG A 171 -12.22 -7.86 1.14
CA ARG A 171 -12.51 -9.08 0.37
C ARG A 171 -11.50 -9.22 -0.77
N THR A 172 -10.36 -9.81 -0.46
CA THR A 172 -9.24 -10.03 -1.39
C THR A 172 -8.61 -11.40 -1.13
N ALA A 173 -7.76 -11.86 -2.04
CA ALA A 173 -6.97 -13.08 -1.88
C ALA A 173 -5.93 -13.03 -0.72
N PHE A 174 -5.79 -11.90 -0.05
CA PHE A 174 -4.83 -11.72 1.07
C PHE A 174 -5.00 -12.76 2.20
N PHE A 175 -6.19 -13.32 2.35
CA PHE A 175 -6.49 -14.30 3.40
C PHE A 175 -6.38 -15.75 2.91
N ASP A 176 -6.24 -16.00 1.60
CA ASP A 176 -6.41 -17.34 1.02
C ASP A 176 -5.35 -18.33 1.52
N ASP A 177 -4.10 -17.89 1.64
CA ASP A 177 -2.96 -18.70 2.09
C ASP A 177 -2.86 -18.85 3.61
N ARG A 178 -3.77 -18.24 4.38
CA ARG A 178 -3.78 -18.37 5.84
C ARG A 178 -4.33 -19.73 6.28
N PRO A 179 -3.83 -20.33 7.36
CA PRO A 179 -4.53 -21.42 8.04
C PRO A 179 -5.98 -21.02 8.36
N ASP A 180 -6.92 -21.96 8.24
CA ASP A 180 -8.36 -21.67 8.35
C ASP A 180 -8.76 -20.94 9.62
N ARG A 181 -8.09 -21.21 10.76
CA ARG A 181 -8.32 -20.51 12.04
C ARG A 181 -8.01 -19.00 12.00
N TYR A 182 -7.30 -18.54 10.98
CA TYR A 182 -6.93 -17.12 10.80
C TYR A 182 -7.62 -16.48 9.59
N LYS A 183 -8.46 -17.23 8.89
CA LYS A 183 -9.31 -16.67 7.84
C LYS A 183 -10.51 -15.95 8.45
N PRO A 184 -11.03 -14.91 7.79
CA PRO A 184 -12.29 -14.29 8.18
C PRO A 184 -13.40 -15.35 8.23
N GLY A 185 -14.22 -15.32 9.28
CA GLY A 185 -15.38 -16.21 9.38
C GLY A 185 -16.41 -15.97 8.27
N PRO A 186 -17.37 -16.90 8.07
CA PRO A 186 -18.35 -16.81 6.99
C PRO A 186 -19.23 -15.55 7.07
N ASP A 187 -19.45 -15.03 8.26
CA ASP A 187 -20.26 -13.84 8.51
C ASP A 187 -19.43 -12.54 8.55
N ALA A 188 -18.12 -12.61 8.28
CA ALA A 188 -17.25 -11.43 8.31
C ALA A 188 -17.68 -10.41 7.26
N ARG A 189 -17.97 -9.21 7.71
CA ARG A 189 -18.27 -8.07 6.83
C ARG A 189 -16.96 -7.40 6.44
N LEU A 190 -16.50 -7.67 5.24
CA LEU A 190 -15.28 -7.12 4.67
C LEU A 190 -15.64 -6.04 3.65
N ASN A 191 -14.86 -4.96 3.60
CA ASN A 191 -14.97 -3.96 2.55
C ASN A 191 -14.61 -4.55 1.18
N GLN A 192 -15.22 -4.04 0.13
CA GLN A 192 -14.74 -4.32 -1.22
C GLN A 192 -13.46 -3.50 -1.46
N PRO A 193 -12.43 -4.05 -2.13
CA PRO A 193 -11.22 -3.30 -2.43
C PRO A 193 -11.50 -2.06 -3.30
N GLU A 194 -12.56 -2.07 -4.10
CA GLU A 194 -13.00 -0.94 -4.93
C GLU A 194 -13.47 0.26 -4.08
N ASP A 195 -14.14 0.00 -2.94
CA ASP A 195 -14.57 1.06 -2.03
C ASP A 195 -13.36 1.75 -1.39
N VAL A 196 -12.36 0.96 -0.98
CA VAL A 196 -11.10 1.48 -0.43
C VAL A 196 -10.27 2.20 -1.50
N ALA A 197 -10.26 1.70 -2.73
CA ALA A 197 -9.61 2.36 -3.87
C ALA A 197 -10.25 3.72 -4.19
N SER A 198 -11.57 3.86 -4.01
CA SER A 198 -12.27 5.15 -4.16
C SER A 198 -11.79 6.18 -3.13
N ALA A 199 -11.53 5.75 -1.88
CA ALA A 199 -10.96 6.61 -0.86
C ALA A 199 -9.50 7.04 -1.19
N ILE A 200 -8.69 6.14 -1.79
CA ILE A 200 -7.37 6.50 -2.32
C ILE A 200 -7.50 7.58 -3.39
N LEU A 201 -8.40 7.40 -4.37
CA LEU A 201 -8.63 8.40 -5.42
C LEU A 201 -9.10 9.74 -4.86
N PHE A 202 -9.95 9.73 -3.85
CA PHE A 202 -10.35 10.95 -3.14
C PHE A 202 -9.13 11.69 -2.57
N ALA A 203 -8.20 10.99 -1.90
CA ALA A 203 -6.98 11.60 -1.36
C ALA A 203 -6.07 12.12 -2.47
N LEU A 204 -5.89 11.35 -3.55
CA LEU A 204 -5.09 11.77 -4.70
C LEU A 204 -5.69 12.96 -5.44
N GLY A 205 -7.02 13.07 -5.47
CA GLY A 205 -7.76 14.14 -6.18
C GLY A 205 -7.78 15.50 -5.49
N GLN A 206 -7.27 15.63 -4.25
CA GLN A 206 -7.29 16.91 -3.55
C GLN A 206 -6.38 17.94 -4.24
N PRO A 207 -6.75 19.23 -4.26
CA PRO A 207 -5.91 20.27 -4.85
C PRO A 207 -4.58 20.40 -4.08
N ARG A 208 -3.60 21.01 -4.74
CA ARG A 208 -2.29 21.25 -4.15
C ARG A 208 -2.42 22.12 -2.90
N GLY A 209 -1.75 21.73 -1.82
CA GLY A 209 -1.85 22.41 -0.51
C GLY A 209 -3.04 21.97 0.34
N CYS A 210 -3.95 21.14 -0.20
CA CYS A 210 -4.99 20.46 0.58
C CYS A 210 -4.65 18.97 0.67
N GLU A 211 -4.39 18.49 1.87
CA GLU A 211 -3.96 17.11 2.10
C GLU A 211 -4.91 16.37 3.02
N VAL A 212 -5.29 15.17 2.60
CA VAL A 212 -5.92 14.19 3.48
C VAL A 212 -4.79 13.50 4.24
N ARG A 213 -4.64 13.81 5.52
CA ARG A 213 -3.52 13.28 6.31
C ARG A 213 -3.69 11.80 6.67
N GLU A 214 -4.87 11.44 7.13
CA GLU A 214 -5.20 10.07 7.52
C GLU A 214 -6.62 9.71 7.05
N LEU A 215 -6.79 8.50 6.54
CA LEU A 215 -8.08 7.93 6.18
C LEU A 215 -8.22 6.55 6.83
N VAL A 216 -9.25 6.39 7.62
CA VAL A 216 -9.68 5.08 8.14
C VAL A 216 -10.88 4.62 7.32
N VAL A 217 -10.76 3.44 6.70
CA VAL A 217 -11.82 2.86 5.86
C VAL A 217 -12.06 1.42 6.29
N CYS A 218 -13.12 1.21 7.05
CA CYS A 218 -13.47 -0.11 7.57
C CYS A 218 -14.96 -0.37 7.40
N ALA A 219 -15.34 -1.65 7.47
CA ALA A 219 -16.74 -2.01 7.62
C ALA A 219 -17.29 -1.40 8.92
N SER A 220 -18.57 -1.03 8.94
CA SER A 220 -19.22 -0.45 10.13
C SER A 220 -19.20 -1.37 11.36
N THR A 221 -18.92 -2.66 11.17
CA THR A 221 -18.82 -3.68 12.21
C THR A 221 -17.37 -4.15 12.42
N GLU A 222 -16.38 -3.38 11.95
CA GLU A 222 -14.95 -3.72 12.09
C GLU A 222 -14.54 -3.75 13.56
N THR A 223 -14.08 -4.91 14.04
CA THR A 223 -13.70 -5.11 15.44
C THR A 223 -12.23 -4.76 15.73
N SER A 224 -11.43 -4.57 14.71
CA SER A 224 -10.02 -4.17 14.82
C SER A 224 -9.82 -2.64 14.79
N TRP A 225 -10.89 -1.87 14.65
CA TRP A 225 -10.88 -0.42 14.84
C TRP A 225 -11.43 -0.08 16.23
N PRO A 226 -10.77 0.85 16.95
CA PRO A 226 -11.15 1.27 18.29
C PRO A 226 -12.53 1.89 18.35
#